data_7518cf8f664671c28cd47dc407996a83
#
_entry.id   7518cf8f664671c28cd47dc407996a83
#
_cell.length_a   1.000
_cell.length_b   1.000
_cell.length_c   1.000
_cell.angle_alpha   90.00
_cell.angle_beta   90.00
_cell.angle_gamma   90.00
#
_symmetry.space_group_name_H-M   'P 1'
#
loop_
_entity.id
_entity.type
_entity.pdbx_description
1 polymer ?
#
loop_
_entity_poly.entity_id
_entity_poly.type
_entity_poly.pdbx_seq_one_letter_code
_entity_poly.pdbx_strand_id
1 'polypeptide(L)'
;MKAKITIIALFILLPLYVGAYKENVVKVWSNSMCKDVPVSVILPHEYSDTINYPVIYLLHGYSDNHTNWAKNGVVGALADKHNVIVVMPDGGYDSWYFDSPIVKEYRYETFVSQELISYVDSCYSTISDRKARAITGLSMGGHGAFYIAMRNQDKFANMGSLSGGLDIRPFHNRWN
;
A
#
# COMPACT_ATOMS: atom_id res chain seq x y z
N MET A 1 51.38 27.60 -43.07
CA MET A 1 50.21 26.70 -43.00
C MET A 1 49.87 26.52 -41.52
N LYS A 2 48.71 27.01 -41.05
CA LYS A 2 48.26 26.84 -39.63
C LYS A 2 47.32 25.63 -39.62
N ALA A 3 47.70 24.57 -38.94
CA ALA A 3 46.84 23.40 -38.73
C ALA A 3 45.69 23.74 -37.81
N LYS A 4 44.44 23.52 -38.24
CA LYS A 4 43.26 23.65 -37.44
C LYS A 4 43.04 22.29 -36.72
N ILE A 5 43.18 22.28 -35.40
CA ILE A 5 42.86 21.10 -34.58
C ILE A 5 41.33 21.17 -34.32
N THR A 6 40.58 20.24 -34.90
CA THR A 6 39.17 20.05 -34.64
C THR A 6 39.02 19.08 -33.47
N ILE A 7 38.61 19.58 -32.32
CA ILE A 7 38.29 18.75 -31.15
C ILE A 7 36.85 18.22 -31.34
N ILE A 8 36.73 16.93 -31.60
CA ILE A 8 35.43 16.23 -31.62
C ILE A 8 35.14 15.80 -30.18
N ALA A 9 34.23 16.51 -29.50
CA ALA A 9 33.72 16.11 -28.21
C ALA A 9 32.76 14.90 -28.42
N LEU A 10 33.22 13.70 -28.08
CA LEU A 10 32.38 12.51 -28.06
C LEU A 10 31.51 12.54 -26.80
N PHE A 11 30.24 12.97 -26.92
CA PHE A 11 29.25 12.81 -25.87
C PHE A 11 28.84 11.35 -25.78
N ILE A 12 29.41 10.62 -24.81
CA ILE A 12 28.93 9.29 -24.44
C ILE A 12 27.63 9.49 -23.69
N LEU A 13 26.48 9.31 -24.35
CA LEU A 13 25.18 9.14 -23.70
C LEU A 13 25.22 7.79 -22.98
N LEU A 14 25.61 7.80 -21.71
CA LEU A 14 25.36 6.66 -20.83
C LEU A 14 23.84 6.55 -20.67
N PRO A 15 23.21 5.40 -20.99
CA PRO A 15 21.81 5.20 -20.69
C PRO A 15 21.67 5.31 -19.17
N LEU A 16 20.96 6.33 -18.71
CA LEU A 16 20.46 6.39 -17.34
C LEU A 16 19.46 5.23 -17.21
N TYR A 17 19.93 4.12 -16.68
CA TYR A 17 19.07 3.03 -16.27
C TYR A 17 18.25 3.54 -15.08
N VAL A 18 17.11 4.15 -15.37
CA VAL A 18 16.11 4.45 -14.36
C VAL A 18 15.45 3.12 -14.06
N GLY A 19 15.97 2.42 -13.06
CA GLY A 19 15.30 1.25 -12.53
C GLY A 19 13.90 1.62 -12.11
N ALA A 20 12.92 0.77 -12.41
CA ALA A 20 11.55 0.97 -12.02
C ALA A 20 11.19 -0.01 -10.90
N TYR A 21 10.41 0.46 -9.93
CA TYR A 21 9.79 -0.38 -8.92
C TYR A 21 9.07 -1.59 -9.56
N LYS A 22 8.84 -2.64 -8.77
CA LYS A 22 8.08 -3.83 -9.22
C LYS A 22 6.69 -3.77 -8.62
N GLU A 23 5.67 -3.85 -9.46
CA GLU A 23 4.28 -4.01 -9.03
C GLU A 23 3.83 -5.46 -9.27
N ASN A 24 3.34 -6.09 -8.22
CA ASN A 24 2.77 -7.43 -8.24
C ASN A 24 1.30 -7.35 -7.81
N VAL A 25 0.41 -8.02 -8.53
CA VAL A 25 -0.96 -8.23 -8.09
C VAL A 25 -1.10 -9.67 -7.64
N VAL A 26 -1.46 -9.85 -6.38
CA VAL A 26 -1.65 -11.15 -5.76
C VAL A 26 -3.08 -11.32 -5.27
N LYS A 27 -3.51 -12.57 -5.12
CA LYS A 27 -4.78 -12.91 -4.45
C LYS A 27 -4.44 -13.50 -3.09
N VAL A 28 -4.90 -12.84 -2.04
CA VAL A 28 -4.72 -13.29 -0.67
C VAL A 28 -6.01 -13.93 -0.19
N TRP A 29 -5.94 -15.21 0.16
CA TRP A 29 -7.09 -15.90 0.72
C TRP A 29 -7.41 -15.36 2.12
N SER A 30 -8.65 -14.89 2.29
CA SER A 30 -9.17 -14.48 3.59
C SER A 30 -9.96 -15.61 4.21
N ASN A 31 -9.48 -16.15 5.32
CA ASN A 31 -10.22 -17.18 6.07
C ASN A 31 -11.48 -16.61 6.72
N SER A 32 -11.41 -15.38 7.20
CA SER A 32 -12.54 -14.71 7.86
C SER A 32 -13.68 -14.39 6.90
N MET A 33 -13.38 -14.15 5.61
CA MET A 33 -14.37 -13.84 4.57
C MET A 33 -14.63 -15.02 3.61
N CYS A 34 -13.84 -16.11 3.68
CA CYS A 34 -13.90 -17.26 2.78
C CYS A 34 -13.82 -16.87 1.29
N LYS A 35 -12.94 -15.95 0.93
CA LYS A 35 -12.74 -15.48 -0.43
C LYS A 35 -11.32 -15.01 -0.70
N ASP A 36 -10.93 -14.98 -1.98
CA ASP A 36 -9.73 -14.32 -2.44
C ASP A 36 -9.93 -12.80 -2.45
N VAL A 37 -9.00 -12.06 -1.87
CA VAL A 37 -8.96 -10.60 -1.89
C VAL A 37 -7.77 -10.16 -2.75
N PRO A 38 -7.99 -9.39 -3.84
CA PRO A 38 -6.90 -8.86 -4.64
C PRO A 38 -6.09 -7.83 -3.84
N VAL A 39 -4.76 -7.87 -4.01
CA VAL A 39 -3.83 -6.97 -3.35
C VAL A 39 -2.75 -6.57 -4.35
N SER A 40 -2.55 -5.28 -4.58
CA SER A 40 -1.35 -4.78 -5.28
C SER A 40 -0.23 -4.58 -4.26
N VAL A 41 0.96 -5.07 -4.60
CA VAL A 41 2.17 -4.92 -3.79
C VAL A 41 3.25 -4.25 -4.63
N ILE A 42 3.74 -3.12 -4.18
CA ILE A 42 4.88 -2.43 -4.80
C ILE A 42 6.12 -2.75 -3.98
N LEU A 43 7.12 -3.26 -4.67
CA LEU A 43 8.47 -3.48 -4.15
C LEU A 43 9.40 -2.42 -4.71
N PRO A 44 10.33 -1.84 -3.92
CA PRO A 44 11.32 -0.91 -4.44
C PRO A 44 12.19 -1.59 -5.50
N HIS A 45 12.78 -0.78 -6.39
CA HIS A 45 13.57 -1.30 -7.52
C HIS A 45 14.68 -2.26 -7.08
N GLU A 46 15.39 -1.90 -6.03
CA GLU A 46 16.50 -2.71 -5.48
C GLU A 46 16.06 -3.69 -4.41
N TYR A 47 14.78 -4.11 -4.44
CA TYR A 47 14.29 -5.11 -3.49
C TYR A 47 15.15 -6.38 -3.50
N SER A 48 15.54 -6.82 -2.31
CA SER A 48 16.35 -8.01 -2.08
C SER A 48 15.81 -8.80 -0.90
N ASP A 49 15.85 -10.12 -0.99
CA ASP A 49 15.45 -11.00 0.11
C ASP A 49 16.48 -11.03 1.27
N THR A 50 17.61 -10.34 1.12
CA THR A 50 18.68 -10.31 2.13
C THR A 50 18.54 -9.16 3.11
N ILE A 51 17.66 -8.20 2.88
CA ILE A 51 17.38 -7.06 3.77
C ILE A 51 15.89 -6.97 4.06
N ASN A 52 15.53 -6.43 5.20
CA ASN A 52 14.12 -6.27 5.58
C ASN A 52 13.65 -4.82 5.41
N TYR A 53 12.42 -4.66 4.93
CA TYR A 53 11.83 -3.38 4.55
C TYR A 53 10.69 -2.98 5.48
N PRO A 54 10.52 -1.68 5.79
CA PRO A 54 9.30 -1.18 6.37
C PRO A 54 8.13 -1.29 5.38
N VAL A 55 6.90 -1.41 5.91
CA VAL A 55 5.71 -1.64 5.11
C VAL A 55 4.67 -0.54 5.34
N ILE A 56 4.10 -0.03 4.25
CA ILE A 56 2.96 0.90 4.26
C ILE A 56 1.74 0.18 3.68
N TYR A 57 0.68 0.06 4.48
CA TYR A 57 -0.63 -0.39 4.03
C TYR A 57 -1.41 0.83 3.57
N LEU A 58 -1.79 0.88 2.28
CA LEU A 58 -2.37 2.04 1.63
C LEU A 58 -3.79 1.73 1.13
N LEU A 59 -4.78 2.26 1.83
CA LEU A 59 -6.18 1.92 1.66
C LEU A 59 -6.86 2.85 0.65
N HIS A 60 -7.65 2.27 -0.28
CA HIS A 60 -8.39 3.04 -1.29
C HIS A 60 -9.69 3.66 -0.73
N GLY A 61 -10.26 4.61 -1.47
CA GLY A 61 -11.52 5.27 -1.16
C GLY A 61 -12.76 4.46 -1.56
N TYR A 62 -13.94 5.01 -1.26
CA TYR A 62 -15.24 4.44 -1.63
C TYR A 62 -15.31 4.17 -3.15
N SER A 63 -15.93 3.08 -3.54
CA SER A 63 -16.13 2.64 -4.93
C SER A 63 -14.87 2.39 -5.77
N ASP A 64 -13.71 2.30 -5.13
CA ASP A 64 -12.44 2.04 -5.78
C ASP A 64 -11.94 0.61 -5.47
N ASN A 65 -10.67 0.30 -5.74
CA ASN A 65 -10.08 -1.02 -5.54
C ASN A 65 -8.55 -0.94 -5.36
N HIS A 66 -7.90 -2.10 -5.22
CA HIS A 66 -6.46 -2.23 -4.99
C HIS A 66 -5.57 -1.55 -6.04
N THR A 67 -6.06 -1.24 -7.26
CA THR A 67 -5.24 -0.64 -8.33
C THR A 67 -5.24 0.89 -8.30
N ASN A 68 -6.09 1.52 -7.50
CA ASN A 68 -6.31 2.96 -7.50
C ASN A 68 -5.03 3.77 -7.35
N TRP A 69 -4.26 3.45 -6.33
CA TRP A 69 -3.04 4.19 -5.99
C TRP A 69 -1.89 3.96 -6.98
N ALA A 70 -1.86 2.81 -7.64
CA ALA A 70 -0.80 2.46 -8.59
C ALA A 70 -0.93 3.19 -9.93
N LYS A 71 -2.16 3.59 -10.32
CA LYS A 71 -2.47 4.15 -11.65
C LYS A 71 -1.62 5.35 -12.06
N ASN A 72 -1.13 6.14 -11.12
CA ASN A 72 -0.40 7.38 -11.42
C ASN A 72 1.13 7.23 -11.33
N GLY A 73 1.65 6.05 -10.99
CA GLY A 73 3.08 5.80 -10.83
C GLY A 73 3.78 6.52 -9.67
N VAL A 74 3.10 7.46 -9.01
CA VAL A 74 3.67 8.27 -7.92
C VAL A 74 4.03 7.41 -6.72
N VAL A 75 3.16 6.46 -6.37
CA VAL A 75 3.38 5.57 -5.22
C VAL A 75 4.60 4.68 -5.44
N GLY A 76 4.80 4.17 -6.66
CA GLY A 76 5.97 3.39 -7.00
C GLY A 76 7.28 4.17 -6.90
N ALA A 77 7.30 5.40 -7.42
CA ALA A 77 8.46 6.28 -7.30
C ALA A 77 8.79 6.65 -5.84
N LEU A 78 7.75 6.80 -4.99
CA LEU A 78 7.95 7.05 -3.56
C LEU A 78 8.43 5.79 -2.83
N ALA A 79 7.94 4.61 -3.20
CA ALA A 79 8.41 3.34 -2.65
C ALA A 79 9.91 3.15 -2.92
N ASP A 80 10.36 3.42 -4.15
CA ASP A 80 11.78 3.44 -4.52
C ASP A 80 12.58 4.44 -3.70
N LYS A 81 12.12 5.70 -3.71
CA LYS A 81 12.82 6.79 -3.03
C LYS A 81 13.04 6.55 -1.54
N HIS A 82 12.06 5.92 -0.89
CA HIS A 82 12.07 5.70 0.56
C HIS A 82 12.43 4.27 0.96
N ASN A 83 12.68 3.40 -0.01
CA ASN A 83 13.03 2.00 0.19
C ASN A 83 12.01 1.26 1.09
N VAL A 84 10.73 1.36 0.73
CA VAL A 84 9.61 0.77 1.47
C VAL A 84 8.77 -0.13 0.59
N ILE A 85 8.15 -1.16 1.18
CA ILE A 85 7.10 -1.96 0.53
C ILE A 85 5.78 -1.24 0.71
N VAL A 86 4.98 -1.13 -0.38
CA VAL A 86 3.62 -0.59 -0.29
C VAL A 86 2.62 -1.68 -0.63
N VAL A 87 1.66 -1.90 0.26
CA VAL A 87 0.63 -2.93 0.16
C VAL A 87 -0.74 -2.26 0.03
N MET A 88 -1.42 -2.51 -1.07
CA MET A 88 -2.69 -1.87 -1.44
C MET A 88 -3.77 -2.95 -1.58
N PRO A 89 -4.50 -3.30 -0.50
CA PRO A 89 -5.57 -4.28 -0.57
C PRO A 89 -6.82 -3.73 -1.24
N ASP A 90 -7.59 -4.62 -1.86
CA ASP A 90 -8.99 -4.36 -2.13
C ASP A 90 -9.76 -4.33 -0.79
N GLY A 91 -10.41 -3.23 -0.52
CA GLY A 91 -11.23 -3.03 0.69
C GLY A 91 -12.72 -3.21 0.43
N GLY A 92 -13.12 -3.70 -0.77
CA GLY A 92 -14.51 -3.75 -1.21
C GLY A 92 -15.06 -2.37 -1.55
N TYR A 93 -16.24 -2.36 -2.17
CA TYR A 93 -16.83 -1.17 -2.74
C TYR A 93 -17.18 -0.10 -1.69
N ASP A 94 -17.71 -0.53 -0.53
CA ASP A 94 -18.31 0.32 0.51
C ASP A 94 -18.15 -0.23 1.92
N SER A 95 -17.11 -1.01 2.18
CA SER A 95 -16.91 -1.71 3.45
C SER A 95 -16.57 -0.80 4.63
N TRP A 96 -16.07 0.41 4.37
CA TRP A 96 -15.48 1.29 5.39
C TRP A 96 -14.40 0.62 6.24
N TYR A 97 -13.92 -0.53 5.76
CA TYR A 97 -12.93 -1.37 6.45
C TYR A 97 -13.39 -1.88 7.82
N PHE A 98 -14.70 -2.04 7.98
CA PHE A 98 -15.30 -2.65 9.17
C PHE A 98 -15.35 -4.18 9.06
N ASP A 99 -15.50 -4.81 10.21
CA ASP A 99 -16.00 -6.17 10.33
C ASP A 99 -17.52 -6.14 10.53
N SER A 100 -18.27 -6.55 9.50
CA SER A 100 -19.72 -6.62 9.61
C SER A 100 -20.12 -7.75 10.57
N PRO A 101 -21.02 -7.50 11.52
CA PRO A 101 -21.55 -8.54 12.38
C PRO A 101 -22.54 -9.46 11.65
N ILE A 102 -23.04 -9.06 10.48
CA ILE A 102 -24.12 -9.74 9.76
C ILE A 102 -23.60 -10.38 8.48
N VAL A 103 -22.79 -9.64 7.68
CA VAL A 103 -22.31 -10.07 6.37
C VAL A 103 -20.91 -10.66 6.51
N LYS A 104 -20.79 -11.97 6.37
CA LYS A 104 -19.50 -12.68 6.55
C LYS A 104 -18.43 -12.26 5.56
N GLU A 105 -18.83 -11.89 4.36
CA GLU A 105 -17.92 -11.44 3.28
C GLU A 105 -17.32 -10.05 3.52
N TYR A 106 -17.73 -9.38 4.60
CA TYR A 106 -17.26 -8.06 5.01
C TYR A 106 -16.55 -8.14 6.38
N ARG A 107 -15.31 -8.65 6.40
CA ARG A 107 -14.42 -8.75 7.56
C ARG A 107 -13.10 -8.05 7.27
N TYR A 108 -13.18 -6.81 6.81
CA TYR A 108 -12.03 -6.10 6.29
C TYR A 108 -11.09 -5.58 7.38
N GLU A 109 -11.56 -5.30 8.61
CA GLU A 109 -10.67 -5.03 9.75
C GLU A 109 -9.79 -6.25 10.05
N THR A 110 -10.40 -7.42 10.22
CA THR A 110 -9.68 -8.68 10.46
C THR A 110 -8.73 -9.00 9.31
N PHE A 111 -9.20 -8.86 8.06
CA PHE A 111 -8.37 -9.12 6.89
C PHE A 111 -7.11 -8.26 6.89
N VAL A 112 -7.25 -6.93 7.00
CA VAL A 112 -6.12 -6.00 6.91
C VAL A 112 -5.19 -6.12 8.10
N SER A 113 -5.73 -6.21 9.33
CA SER A 113 -4.92 -6.15 10.55
C SER A 113 -4.27 -7.48 10.95
N GLN A 114 -4.77 -8.60 10.45
CA GLN A 114 -4.29 -9.92 10.84
C GLN A 114 -3.86 -10.77 9.66
N GLU A 115 -4.78 -11.07 8.73
CA GLU A 115 -4.54 -12.02 7.65
C GLU A 115 -3.53 -11.46 6.63
N LEU A 116 -3.74 -10.22 6.18
CA LEU A 116 -2.87 -9.58 5.21
C LEU A 116 -1.47 -9.30 5.77
N ILE A 117 -1.36 -8.85 7.03
CA ILE A 117 -0.05 -8.68 7.68
C ILE A 117 0.71 -10.00 7.70
N SER A 118 0.06 -11.08 8.15
CA SER A 118 0.68 -12.41 8.21
C SER A 118 1.14 -12.89 6.84
N TYR A 119 0.31 -12.68 5.81
CA TYR A 119 0.66 -13.02 4.43
C TYR A 119 1.87 -12.22 3.94
N VAL A 120 1.86 -10.91 4.13
CA VAL A 120 2.94 -10.02 3.67
C VAL A 120 4.26 -10.35 4.36
N ASP A 121 4.23 -10.54 5.68
CA ASP A 121 5.42 -10.90 6.46
C ASP A 121 5.96 -12.30 6.10
N SER A 122 5.12 -13.20 5.59
CA SER A 122 5.56 -14.54 5.15
C SER A 122 6.09 -14.59 3.72
N CYS A 123 5.64 -13.68 2.84
CA CYS A 123 5.96 -13.69 1.41
C CYS A 123 7.04 -12.69 1.01
N TYR A 124 7.30 -11.68 1.84
CA TYR A 124 8.25 -10.60 1.54
C TYR A 124 9.19 -10.35 2.73
N SER A 125 10.37 -9.85 2.44
CA SER A 125 11.37 -9.50 3.46
C SER A 125 10.97 -8.21 4.17
N THR A 126 10.12 -8.34 5.18
CA THR A 126 9.60 -7.22 5.97
C THR A 126 10.28 -7.11 7.33
N ILE A 127 10.29 -5.91 7.89
CA ILE A 127 10.56 -5.72 9.31
C ILE A 127 9.27 -6.03 10.07
N SER A 128 9.14 -7.26 10.63
CA SER A 128 7.93 -7.73 11.32
C SER A 128 7.74 -7.08 12.71
N ASP A 129 7.89 -5.76 12.77
CA ASP A 129 7.69 -4.94 13.96
C ASP A 129 6.68 -3.83 13.67
N ARG A 130 5.77 -3.55 14.62
CA ARG A 130 4.80 -2.47 14.50
C ARG A 130 5.43 -1.10 14.19
N LYS A 131 6.66 -0.85 14.66
CA LYS A 131 7.37 0.42 14.45
C LYS A 131 7.75 0.64 12.99
N ALA A 132 7.94 -0.44 12.24
CA ALA A 132 8.22 -0.41 10.80
C ALA A 132 6.95 -0.58 9.95
N ARG A 133 5.75 -0.55 10.56
CA ARG A 133 4.49 -0.75 9.88
C ARG A 133 3.61 0.50 10.01
N ALA A 134 3.18 1.03 8.86
CA ALA A 134 2.28 2.17 8.77
C ALA A 134 1.00 1.78 8.02
N ILE A 135 -0.11 2.47 8.33
CA ILE A 135 -1.37 2.36 7.61
C ILE A 135 -1.91 3.75 7.29
N THR A 136 -2.33 3.97 6.06
CA THR A 136 -2.91 5.23 5.61
C THR A 136 -3.89 5.00 4.47
N GLY A 137 -4.64 6.01 4.09
CA GLY A 137 -5.58 5.89 2.97
C GLY A 137 -6.36 7.17 2.71
N LEU A 138 -7.18 7.14 1.65
CA LEU A 138 -7.99 8.25 1.19
C LEU A 138 -9.46 8.01 1.51
N SER A 139 -10.18 9.04 2.00
CA SER A 139 -11.64 9.02 2.21
C SER A 139 -12.08 7.82 3.06
N MET A 140 -12.82 6.84 2.51
CA MET A 140 -13.14 5.58 3.17
C MET A 140 -11.86 4.88 3.70
N GLY A 141 -10.78 4.86 2.93
CA GLY A 141 -9.49 4.31 3.35
C GLY A 141 -8.82 5.11 4.45
N GLY A 142 -8.99 6.44 4.45
CA GLY A 142 -8.52 7.31 5.52
C GLY A 142 -9.26 7.06 6.84
N HIS A 143 -10.57 6.79 6.77
CA HIS A 143 -11.36 6.29 7.89
C HIS A 143 -10.84 4.94 8.36
N GLY A 144 -10.73 3.97 7.43
CA GLY A 144 -10.29 2.61 7.74
C GLY A 144 -8.90 2.56 8.37
N ALA A 145 -7.97 3.40 7.90
CA ALA A 145 -6.62 3.48 8.46
C ALA A 145 -6.64 3.86 9.95
N PHE A 146 -7.39 4.88 10.33
CA PHE A 146 -7.55 5.27 11.73
C PHE A 146 -8.32 4.23 12.54
N TYR A 147 -9.44 3.75 12.02
CA TYR A 147 -10.27 2.76 12.68
C TYR A 147 -9.46 1.49 13.00
N ILE A 148 -8.76 0.94 12.02
CA ILE A 148 -7.95 -0.27 12.18
C ILE A 148 -6.78 -0.03 13.13
N ALA A 149 -6.01 1.06 12.94
CA ALA A 149 -4.82 1.30 13.76
C ALA A 149 -5.15 1.54 15.23
N MET A 150 -6.22 2.26 15.53
CA MET A 150 -6.62 2.52 16.91
C MET A 150 -7.08 1.26 17.64
N ARG A 151 -7.68 0.32 16.94
CA ARG A 151 -8.15 -0.96 17.48
C ARG A 151 -7.07 -2.05 17.52
N ASN A 152 -6.02 -1.89 16.71
CA ASN A 152 -4.93 -2.87 16.54
C ASN A 152 -3.57 -2.18 16.78
N GLN A 153 -3.40 -1.56 17.93
CA GLN A 153 -2.20 -0.78 18.27
C GLN A 153 -0.94 -1.62 18.38
N ASP A 154 -1.07 -2.92 18.57
CA ASP A 154 0.03 -3.89 18.53
C ASP A 154 0.53 -4.17 17.11
N LYS A 155 -0.22 -3.82 16.07
CA LYS A 155 0.11 -4.05 14.65
C LYS A 155 0.72 -2.84 13.96
N PHE A 156 0.23 -1.64 14.27
CA PHE A 156 0.64 -0.41 13.60
C PHE A 156 1.14 0.63 14.60
N ALA A 157 2.34 1.21 14.37
CA ALA A 157 2.83 2.33 15.15
C ALA A 157 2.53 3.68 14.51
N ASN A 158 2.31 3.69 13.20
CA ASN A 158 2.09 4.90 12.42
C ASN A 158 0.78 4.80 11.64
N MET A 159 -0.01 5.87 11.68
CA MET A 159 -1.25 5.97 10.92
C MET A 159 -1.40 7.36 10.32
N GLY A 160 -2.05 7.43 9.16
CA GLY A 160 -2.37 8.67 8.47
C GLY A 160 -3.78 8.62 7.87
N SER A 161 -4.36 9.78 7.62
CA SER A 161 -5.67 9.88 6.96
C SER A 161 -5.67 11.03 5.99
N LEU A 162 -6.02 10.75 4.74
CA LEU A 162 -6.24 11.74 3.70
C LEU A 162 -7.76 11.91 3.53
N SER A 163 -8.32 13.00 4.03
CA SER A 163 -9.76 13.31 3.95
C SER A 163 -10.68 12.17 4.44
N GLY A 164 -10.27 11.44 5.47
CA GLY A 164 -11.08 10.37 6.04
C GLY A 164 -12.29 10.89 6.80
N GLY A 165 -13.42 10.18 6.69
CA GLY A 165 -14.61 10.41 7.50
C GLY A 165 -14.40 9.90 8.93
N LEU A 166 -13.65 10.62 9.77
CA LEU A 166 -13.28 10.17 11.10
C LEU A 166 -14.45 10.27 12.11
N ASP A 167 -15.41 11.15 11.83
CA ASP A 167 -16.66 11.23 12.60
C ASP A 167 -17.86 11.11 11.64
N ILE A 168 -18.48 9.95 11.61
CA ILE A 168 -19.65 9.67 10.78
C ILE A 168 -20.99 9.92 11.48
N ARG A 169 -20.98 10.21 12.78
CA ARG A 169 -22.18 10.44 13.60
C ARG A 169 -23.09 11.58 13.09
N PRO A 170 -22.57 12.66 12.48
CA PRO A 170 -23.43 13.71 11.93
C PRO A 170 -24.22 13.28 10.69
N PHE A 171 -23.89 12.15 10.08
CA PHE A 171 -24.49 11.70 8.82
C PHE A 171 -25.56 10.62 9.04
N HIS A 172 -26.50 10.86 9.94
CA HIS A 172 -27.62 9.95 10.19
C HIS A 172 -28.31 9.53 8.91
N ASN A 173 -28.63 8.24 8.77
CA ASN A 173 -29.31 7.61 7.64
C ASN A 173 -28.55 7.63 6.31
N ARG A 174 -27.24 7.90 6.30
CA ARG A 174 -26.42 7.82 5.08
C ARG A 174 -25.48 6.62 5.04
N TRP A 175 -25.28 5.95 6.18
CA TRP A 175 -24.33 4.89 6.37
C TRP A 175 -24.92 3.68 7.09
N ASN A 176 -26.20 3.42 6.87
CA ASN A 176 -26.93 2.28 7.44
C ASN A 176 -26.68 1.02 6.62
#